data_1566a3ae099e3dfafc69baffc2da294a
#
_entry.id   1566a3ae099e3dfafc69baffc2da294a
#
_cell.length_a   1.000
_cell.length_b   1.000
_cell.length_c   1.000
_cell.angle_alpha   90.00
_cell.angle_beta   90.00
_cell.angle_gamma   90.00
#
_symmetry.space_group_name_H-M   'P 1'
#
loop_
_entity.id
_entity.type
_entity.pdbx_description
1 polymer ?
#
loop_
_entity_poly.entity_id
_entity_poly.type
_entity_poly.pdbx_seq_one_letter_code
_entity_poly.pdbx_strand_id
1 'polypeptide(L)'
;LDALHKTDPNLTVFNNVVTSRPYTIEILQQALTFANEKNPDLYLTQPSLMNMMKQAGYKTFWITNQQTMTARNTMLTVFSRQTDKQYYMNQQRTQSAREYDTNVLKPFQEVLNDPAPKKLIIVHLLGTHIKYKYRYPENQGKFDGNTDHVPPGLNAEELESYNDYDNANLXNDH
;
A
#
# COMPACT_ATOMS: atom_id res chain seq x y z
N LEU A 1 7.13 5.37 -12.60
CA LEU A 1 7.14 3.91 -12.63
C LEU A 1 7.34 3.36 -14.04
N ASP A 2 6.67 3.95 -15.04
CA ASP A 2 6.78 3.50 -16.43
C ASP A 2 8.21 3.54 -16.97
N ALA A 3 8.94 4.61 -16.67
CA ALA A 3 10.33 4.73 -17.14
C ALA A 3 11.21 3.64 -16.52
N LEU A 4 10.99 3.38 -15.24
CA LEU A 4 11.76 2.35 -14.55
C LEU A 4 11.43 0.95 -15.08
N HIS A 5 10.15 0.69 -15.35
CA HIS A 5 9.71 -0.60 -15.90
C HIS A 5 10.38 -0.87 -17.27
N LYS A 6 10.57 0.18 -18.07
CA LYS A 6 11.18 0.02 -19.39
C LYS A 6 12.66 -0.33 -19.32
N THR A 7 13.33 0.02 -18.23
CA THR A 7 14.80 -0.16 -18.12
C THR A 7 15.20 -1.29 -17.17
N ASP A 8 14.31 -1.77 -16.31
CA ASP A 8 14.64 -2.82 -15.34
C ASP A 8 13.88 -4.11 -15.70
N PRO A 9 14.58 -5.13 -16.22
CA PRO A 9 13.91 -6.38 -16.59
C PRO A 9 13.38 -7.18 -15.41
N ASN A 10 13.76 -6.83 -14.19
CA ASN A 10 13.29 -7.53 -12.99
C ASN A 10 12.04 -6.88 -12.39
N LEU A 11 11.59 -5.76 -12.95
CA LEU A 11 10.41 -5.07 -12.46
C LEU A 11 9.19 -5.47 -13.27
N THR A 12 8.20 -6.06 -12.62
CA THR A 12 6.91 -6.40 -13.25
C THR A 12 5.85 -5.43 -12.75
N VAL A 13 5.19 -4.76 -13.69
CA VAL A 13 4.10 -3.84 -13.39
C VAL A 13 2.80 -4.46 -13.87
N PHE A 14 1.84 -4.60 -12.97
CA PHE A 14 0.53 -5.17 -13.29
C PHE A 14 -0.44 -4.04 -13.62
N ASN A 15 -0.97 -4.03 -14.82
CA ASN A 15 -1.80 -2.94 -15.35
C ASN A 15 -3.29 -3.16 -15.19
N ASN A 16 -3.73 -4.40 -15.08
CA ASN A 16 -5.17 -4.73 -15.02
C ASN A 16 -5.50 -5.41 -13.70
N VAL A 17 -5.16 -4.74 -12.60
CA VAL A 17 -5.45 -5.27 -11.28
C VAL A 17 -6.82 -4.76 -10.83
N VAL A 18 -7.71 -5.70 -10.53
CA VAL A 18 -9.04 -5.37 -9.99
C VAL A 18 -9.24 -6.12 -8.68
N THR A 19 -10.06 -5.56 -7.82
CA THR A 19 -10.37 -6.20 -6.55
C THR A 19 -11.86 -6.52 -6.50
N SER A 20 -12.19 -7.58 -5.78
CA SER A 20 -13.58 -7.98 -5.57
C SER A 20 -14.27 -7.19 -4.46
N ARG A 21 -13.50 -6.49 -3.64
CA ARG A 21 -13.99 -5.75 -2.48
C ARG A 21 -13.26 -4.41 -2.37
N PRO A 22 -13.91 -3.39 -1.78
CA PRO A 22 -13.27 -2.08 -1.65
C PRO A 22 -12.51 -1.88 -0.32
N TYR A 23 -12.27 -2.94 0.45
CA TYR A 23 -11.68 -2.83 1.79
C TYR A 23 -10.37 -3.57 1.87
N THR A 24 -9.37 -2.92 2.46
CA THR A 24 -7.99 -3.41 2.51
C THR A 24 -7.88 -4.79 3.14
N ILE A 25 -8.54 -5.01 4.28
CA ILE A 25 -8.38 -6.27 5.02
C ILE A 25 -8.87 -7.44 4.18
N GLU A 26 -10.05 -7.31 3.57
CA GLU A 26 -10.62 -8.38 2.76
C GLU A 26 -9.78 -8.66 1.52
N ILE A 27 -9.24 -7.59 0.90
CA ILE A 27 -8.40 -7.76 -0.28
C ILE A 27 -7.08 -8.44 0.09
N LEU A 28 -6.47 -8.07 1.22
CA LEU A 28 -5.22 -8.72 1.63
C LEU A 28 -5.44 -10.18 2.03
N GLN A 29 -6.61 -10.50 2.62
CA GLN A 29 -6.95 -11.90 2.85
C GLN A 29 -6.92 -12.70 1.55
N GLN A 30 -7.42 -12.12 0.46
CA GLN A 30 -7.43 -12.81 -0.83
C GLN A 30 -6.07 -12.76 -1.52
N ALA A 31 -5.35 -11.65 -1.40
CA ALA A 31 -4.06 -11.49 -2.09
C ALA A 31 -2.94 -12.30 -1.43
N LEU A 32 -2.99 -12.47 -0.12
CA LEU A 32 -1.90 -13.06 0.65
C LEU A 32 -2.20 -14.47 1.16
N THR A 33 -3.38 -15.02 0.85
CA THR A 33 -3.76 -16.37 1.27
C THR A 33 -4.50 -17.07 0.13
N PHE A 34 -5.02 -18.25 0.41
CA PHE A 34 -5.83 -19.00 -0.56
C PHE A 34 -7.30 -18.56 -0.57
N ALA A 35 -7.68 -17.59 0.27
CA ALA A 35 -9.07 -17.13 0.33
C ALA A 35 -9.49 -16.50 -1.00
N ASN A 36 -10.76 -16.65 -1.34
CA ASN A 36 -11.34 -16.08 -2.56
C ASN A 36 -12.83 -15.86 -2.31
N GLU A 37 -13.56 -15.36 -3.31
CA GLU A 37 -14.99 -15.04 -3.14
C GLU A 37 -15.85 -16.27 -2.88
N LYS A 38 -15.45 -17.43 -3.37
CA LYS A 38 -16.19 -18.66 -3.12
C LYS A 38 -15.85 -19.26 -1.77
N ASN A 39 -14.62 -19.10 -1.31
CA ASN A 39 -14.13 -19.66 -0.06
C ASN A 39 -13.40 -18.57 0.73
N PRO A 40 -14.14 -17.61 1.28
CA PRO A 40 -13.51 -16.43 1.89
C PRO A 40 -12.81 -16.70 3.22
N ASP A 41 -13.08 -17.84 3.86
CA ASP A 41 -12.50 -18.16 5.17
C ASP A 41 -11.26 -19.03 5.09
N LEU A 42 -10.76 -19.34 3.89
CA LEU A 42 -9.56 -20.16 3.76
C LEU A 42 -8.33 -19.52 4.42
N TYR A 43 -8.32 -18.21 4.61
CA TYR A 43 -7.21 -17.56 5.31
C TYR A 43 -7.09 -18.05 6.76
N LEU A 44 -8.14 -18.63 7.32
CA LEU A 44 -8.12 -19.14 8.70
C LEU A 44 -7.46 -20.52 8.81
N THR A 45 -7.43 -21.29 7.74
CA THR A 45 -7.00 -22.69 7.80
C THR A 45 -5.83 -23.02 6.89
N GLN A 46 -5.53 -22.17 5.90
CA GLN A 46 -4.46 -22.42 4.95
C GLN A 46 -3.30 -21.45 5.21
N PRO A 47 -2.07 -21.83 4.83
CA PRO A 47 -0.93 -20.95 5.06
C PRO A 47 -1.01 -19.69 4.20
N SER A 48 -0.44 -18.62 4.72
CA SER A 48 -0.30 -17.37 3.97
C SER A 48 0.93 -17.42 3.07
N LEU A 49 1.02 -16.45 2.15
CA LEU A 49 2.22 -16.27 1.34
C LEU A 49 3.47 -16.17 2.23
N MET A 50 3.39 -15.42 3.33
CA MET A 50 4.53 -15.25 4.23
C MET A 50 4.94 -16.58 4.85
N ASN A 51 3.97 -17.39 5.30
CA ASN A 51 4.27 -18.72 5.86
C ASN A 51 4.95 -19.59 4.84
N MET A 52 4.43 -19.63 3.60
CA MET A 52 4.97 -20.48 2.55
C MET A 52 6.39 -20.07 2.17
N MET A 53 6.64 -18.76 2.08
CA MET A 53 7.96 -18.28 1.71
C MET A 53 8.99 -18.53 2.81
N LYS A 54 8.60 -18.39 4.09
CA LYS A 54 9.49 -18.77 5.20
C LYS A 54 9.84 -20.25 5.09
N GLN A 55 8.86 -21.10 4.82
CA GLN A 55 9.11 -22.54 4.68
C GLN A 55 10.05 -22.85 3.52
N ALA A 56 10.01 -22.00 2.48
CA ALA A 56 10.90 -22.15 1.33
C ALA A 56 12.29 -21.55 1.55
N GLY A 57 12.58 -21.05 2.76
CA GLY A 57 13.90 -20.56 3.11
C GLY A 57 14.11 -19.06 2.92
N TYR A 58 13.03 -18.31 2.69
CA TYR A 58 13.12 -16.86 2.54
C TYR A 58 13.05 -16.18 3.90
N LYS A 59 13.85 -15.15 4.09
CA LYS A 59 13.66 -14.23 5.20
C LYS A 59 12.59 -13.22 4.77
N THR A 60 11.59 -13.00 5.62
CA THR A 60 10.41 -12.24 5.25
C THR A 60 10.34 -10.93 6.02
N PHE A 61 9.93 -9.87 5.33
CA PHE A 61 9.91 -8.51 5.86
C PHE A 61 8.60 -7.84 5.48
N TRP A 62 8.08 -7.03 6.40
CA TRP A 62 6.88 -6.23 6.15
C TRP A 62 7.20 -4.78 6.48
N ILE A 63 7.05 -3.90 5.49
CA ILE A 63 7.25 -2.47 5.65
C ILE A 63 5.92 -1.79 5.31
N THR A 64 5.38 -1.02 6.23
CA THR A 64 4.08 -0.41 5.98
C THR A 64 4.02 1.03 6.44
N ASN A 65 3.37 1.88 5.61
CA ASN A 65 2.98 3.23 5.99
C ASN A 65 1.49 3.31 6.31
N GLN A 66 0.80 2.17 6.33
CA GLN A 66 -0.59 2.14 6.80
C GLN A 66 -0.65 2.36 8.31
N GLN A 67 -1.75 2.95 8.77
CA GLN A 67 -1.96 3.09 10.21
C GLN A 67 -2.13 1.72 10.85
N THR A 68 -1.46 1.51 11.98
CA THR A 68 -1.54 0.25 12.72
C THR A 68 -2.01 0.45 14.16
N MET A 69 -2.31 1.69 14.54
CA MET A 69 -2.61 2.03 15.93
C MET A 69 -4.12 2.10 16.20
N THR A 70 -4.95 1.64 15.27
CA THR A 70 -6.39 1.63 15.47
C THR A 70 -6.90 0.18 15.52
N ALA A 71 -8.04 -0.01 16.18
CA ALA A 71 -8.62 -1.36 16.31
C ALA A 71 -9.01 -1.94 14.95
N ARG A 72 -9.36 -1.09 13.98
CA ARG A 72 -9.72 -1.53 12.63
C ARG A 72 -8.61 -2.27 11.92
N ASN A 73 -7.35 -2.00 12.29
CA ASN A 73 -6.21 -2.50 11.55
C ASN A 73 -5.61 -3.77 12.14
N THR A 74 -6.36 -4.46 13.00
CA THR A 74 -5.88 -5.67 13.66
C THR A 74 -5.45 -6.73 12.65
N MET A 75 -6.24 -6.93 11.59
CA MET A 75 -5.93 -7.96 10.59
C MET A 75 -4.65 -7.64 9.82
N LEU A 76 -4.38 -6.35 9.58
CA LEU A 76 -3.13 -5.95 8.93
C LEU A 76 -1.93 -6.33 9.81
N THR A 77 -2.03 -6.11 11.12
CA THR A 77 -0.94 -6.49 12.02
C THR A 77 -0.80 -8.01 12.16
N VAL A 78 -1.91 -8.75 12.07
CA VAL A 78 -1.82 -10.22 12.07
C VAL A 78 -0.97 -10.70 10.90
N PHE A 79 -1.23 -10.21 9.68
CA PHE A 79 -0.42 -10.62 8.53
C PHE A 79 1.03 -10.19 8.68
N SER A 80 1.27 -8.97 9.13
CA SER A 80 2.64 -8.47 9.28
C SER A 80 3.42 -9.27 10.31
N ARG A 81 2.76 -9.73 11.37
CA ARG A 81 3.43 -10.54 12.41
C ARG A 81 3.85 -11.92 11.92
N GLN A 82 3.33 -12.36 10.79
CA GLN A 82 3.76 -13.61 10.19
C GLN A 82 5.11 -13.49 9.49
N THR A 83 5.62 -12.27 9.33
CA THR A 83 6.97 -12.08 8.76
C THR A 83 8.02 -12.10 9.86
N ASP A 84 9.28 -12.27 9.42
CA ASP A 84 10.41 -12.28 10.37
C ASP A 84 10.67 -10.91 10.96
N LYS A 85 10.46 -9.84 10.21
CA LYS A 85 10.75 -8.49 10.69
C LYS A 85 9.73 -7.50 10.11
N GLN A 86 9.29 -6.56 10.95
CA GLN A 86 8.27 -5.58 10.61
C GLN A 86 8.78 -4.16 10.85
N TYR A 87 8.36 -3.24 9.97
CA TYR A 87 8.62 -1.80 10.09
C TYR A 87 7.28 -1.08 9.96
N TYR A 88 6.83 -0.50 11.07
CA TYR A 88 5.55 0.23 11.13
C TYR A 88 5.86 1.72 11.13
N MET A 89 5.70 2.35 9.97
CA MET A 89 6.19 3.72 9.77
C MET A 89 5.15 4.80 10.09
N ASN A 90 3.88 4.43 10.28
CA ASN A 90 2.82 5.42 10.51
C ASN A 90 2.15 5.16 11.87
N GLN A 91 2.54 5.94 12.87
CA GLN A 91 2.03 5.81 14.22
C GLN A 91 0.83 6.71 14.51
N GLN A 92 0.31 7.36 13.47
CA GLN A 92 -0.80 8.30 13.64
C GLN A 92 -2.12 7.55 13.79
N ARG A 93 -3.07 8.20 14.49
CA ARG A 93 -4.42 7.67 14.64
C ARG A 93 -5.45 8.43 13.81
N THR A 94 -5.06 9.54 13.22
CA THR A 94 -5.95 10.37 12.42
C THR A 94 -5.58 10.31 10.95
N GLN A 95 -6.61 10.34 10.09
CA GLN A 95 -6.41 10.37 8.64
C GLN A 95 -5.91 11.74 8.15
N SER A 96 -5.95 12.76 9.00
CA SER A 96 -5.47 14.09 8.64
C SER A 96 -3.98 14.30 8.88
N ALA A 97 -3.28 13.28 9.36
CA ALA A 97 -1.83 13.37 9.54
C ALA A 97 -1.12 13.26 8.20
N ARG A 98 -0.08 14.05 8.02
CA ARG A 98 0.75 14.00 6.81
C ARG A 98 1.88 13.00 7.02
N GLU A 99 1.64 11.78 6.59
CA GLU A 99 2.62 10.70 6.64
C GLU A 99 2.77 10.15 5.23
N TYR A 100 3.84 10.57 4.58
CA TYR A 100 4.04 10.26 3.16
C TYR A 100 4.71 8.92 2.98
N ASP A 101 4.49 8.32 1.82
CA ASP A 101 5.02 6.99 1.54
C ASP A 101 6.54 6.97 1.37
N THR A 102 7.18 8.13 1.25
CA THR A 102 8.63 8.19 1.36
C THR A 102 9.16 7.64 2.69
N ASN A 103 8.29 7.55 3.71
CA ASN A 103 8.67 6.95 4.99
C ASN A 103 9.17 5.51 4.84
N VAL A 104 8.76 4.79 3.79
CA VAL A 104 9.16 3.40 3.62
C VAL A 104 10.55 3.26 3.01
N LEU A 105 11.13 4.33 2.47
CA LEU A 105 12.39 4.22 1.72
C LEU A 105 13.56 3.81 2.61
N LYS A 106 13.67 4.41 3.80
CA LYS A 106 14.77 4.09 4.70
C LYS A 106 14.72 2.63 5.17
N PRO A 107 13.60 2.14 5.72
CA PRO A 107 13.58 0.71 6.07
C PRO A 107 13.71 -0.21 4.86
N PHE A 108 13.23 0.18 3.68
CA PHE A 108 13.43 -0.62 2.48
C PHE A 108 14.92 -0.77 2.18
N GLN A 109 15.68 0.32 2.26
CA GLN A 109 17.11 0.26 2.04
C GLN A 109 17.80 -0.64 3.10
N GLU A 110 17.38 -0.54 4.35
CA GLU A 110 17.92 -1.41 5.40
C GLU A 110 17.67 -2.89 5.10
N VAL A 111 16.47 -3.21 4.62
CA VAL A 111 16.11 -4.59 4.28
C VAL A 111 16.93 -5.08 3.07
N LEU A 112 17.13 -4.22 2.08
CA LEU A 112 17.97 -4.60 0.94
C LEU A 112 19.39 -4.94 1.38
N ASN A 113 19.90 -4.27 2.43
CA ASN A 113 21.24 -4.51 2.95
C ASN A 113 21.32 -5.71 3.92
N ASP A 114 20.19 -6.31 4.29
CA ASP A 114 20.21 -7.52 5.12
C ASP A 114 20.94 -8.63 4.38
N PRO A 115 21.80 -9.41 5.05
CA PRO A 115 22.60 -10.42 4.36
C PRO A 115 21.85 -11.68 3.94
N ALA A 116 20.59 -11.85 4.26
CA ALA A 116 19.82 -13.01 3.85
C ALA A 116 19.87 -13.17 2.33
N PRO A 117 20.17 -14.38 1.81
CA PRO A 117 20.31 -14.57 0.35
C PRO A 117 18.97 -14.58 -0.38
N LYS A 118 17.88 -14.91 0.29
CA LYS A 118 16.54 -14.92 -0.30
C LYS A 118 15.61 -14.15 0.60
N LYS A 119 14.94 -13.16 0.05
CA LYS A 119 14.06 -12.27 0.81
C LYS A 119 12.70 -12.14 0.15
N LEU A 120 11.65 -12.17 0.96
CA LEU A 120 10.33 -11.67 0.57
C LEU A 120 10.15 -10.33 1.27
N ILE A 121 9.95 -9.27 0.51
CA ILE A 121 9.75 -7.95 1.08
C ILE A 121 8.38 -7.45 0.64
N ILE A 122 7.47 -7.27 1.60
CA ILE A 122 6.15 -6.71 1.31
C ILE A 122 6.17 -5.26 1.75
N VAL A 123 5.87 -4.36 0.82
CA VAL A 123 5.79 -2.93 1.09
C VAL A 123 4.34 -2.51 0.89
N HIS A 124 3.71 -2.03 1.95
CA HIS A 124 2.30 -1.65 1.92
C HIS A 124 2.18 -0.15 2.14
N LEU A 125 1.94 0.56 1.07
CA LEU A 125 1.89 2.02 1.07
C LEU A 125 0.55 2.51 1.63
N LEU A 126 0.53 3.74 2.13
CA LEU A 126 -0.72 4.43 2.45
C LEU A 126 -1.42 4.84 1.15
N GLY A 127 -0.64 5.24 0.17
CA GLY A 127 -1.15 5.54 -1.16
C GLY A 127 -2.14 6.69 -1.16
N THR A 128 -3.19 6.52 -1.94
CA THR A 128 -4.26 7.53 -2.06
C THR A 128 -5.42 7.21 -1.11
N HIS A 129 -5.11 6.92 0.15
CA HIS A 129 -6.14 6.71 1.16
C HIS A 129 -6.92 8.00 1.39
N ILE A 130 -8.17 7.90 1.86
CA ILE A 130 -9.07 9.04 2.04
C ILE A 130 -8.41 10.19 2.79
N LYS A 131 -8.98 11.38 2.62
CA LYS A 131 -8.42 12.68 3.00
C LYS A 131 -7.18 12.96 2.17
N TYR A 132 -7.38 12.95 0.87
CA TYR A 132 -6.35 12.94 -0.16
C TYR A 132 -5.35 14.09 -0.03
N LYS A 133 -5.80 15.28 0.41
CA LYS A 133 -4.92 16.43 0.55
C LYS A 133 -3.79 16.24 1.55
N TYR A 134 -3.88 15.20 2.38
CA TYR A 134 -2.82 14.89 3.33
C TYR A 134 -1.86 13.81 2.79
N ARG A 135 -2.03 13.38 1.55
CA ARG A 135 -1.23 12.30 0.95
C ARG A 135 -0.10 12.80 0.06
N TYR A 136 0.06 14.11 -0.05
CA TYR A 136 1.15 14.71 -0.83
C TYR A 136 1.56 16.02 -0.15
N PRO A 137 2.83 16.48 -0.36
CA PRO A 137 3.25 17.78 0.18
C PRO A 137 2.49 18.91 -0.47
N GLU A 138 2.12 19.92 0.31
CA GLU A 138 1.32 21.04 -0.18
C GLU A 138 1.94 21.76 -1.37
N ASN A 139 3.27 21.84 -1.40
CA ASN A 139 3.98 22.53 -2.48
C ASN A 139 4.16 21.66 -3.73
N GLN A 140 3.60 20.46 -3.77
CA GLN A 140 3.73 19.56 -4.92
C GLN A 140 2.41 19.30 -5.63
N GLY A 141 1.34 19.99 -5.24
CA GLY A 141 0.06 19.88 -5.94
C GLY A 141 0.15 20.51 -7.33
N LYS A 142 -0.30 19.80 -8.34
CA LYS A 142 -0.33 20.28 -9.73
C LYS A 142 -1.75 20.48 -10.27
N PHE A 143 -2.71 19.83 -9.65
CA PHE A 143 -4.11 19.90 -10.08
C PHE A 143 -4.88 20.78 -9.11
N ASP A 144 -4.87 22.10 -9.37
CA ASP A 144 -5.56 23.07 -8.55
C ASP A 144 -6.63 23.74 -9.41
N GLY A 145 -7.90 23.49 -9.08
CA GLY A 145 -9.01 24.00 -9.87
C GLY A 145 -9.12 23.37 -11.25
N ASN A 146 -8.42 22.28 -11.50
CA ASN A 146 -8.43 21.60 -12.79
C ASN A 146 -9.77 20.91 -13.00
N THR A 147 -10.40 21.18 -14.16
CA THR A 147 -11.68 20.54 -14.52
C THR A 147 -11.52 19.52 -15.64
N ASP A 148 -10.29 19.30 -16.13
CA ASP A 148 -10.04 18.33 -17.17
C ASP A 148 -10.23 16.91 -16.63
N HIS A 149 -10.96 16.08 -17.37
CA HIS A 149 -11.15 14.67 -17.05
C HIS A 149 -11.90 14.41 -15.73
N VAL A 150 -12.60 15.41 -15.19
CA VAL A 150 -13.42 15.20 -14.00
C VAL A 150 -14.87 14.95 -14.42
N PRO A 151 -15.64 14.23 -13.61
CA PRO A 151 -17.06 14.03 -13.91
C PRO A 151 -17.82 15.37 -13.89
N PRO A 152 -18.83 15.53 -14.72
CA PRO A 152 -19.62 16.76 -14.70
C PRO A 152 -20.48 16.86 -13.43
N GLY A 153 -20.79 18.08 -13.04
CA GLY A 153 -21.73 18.35 -11.96
C GLY A 153 -21.15 18.36 -10.56
N LEU A 154 -19.83 18.33 -10.41
CA LEU A 154 -19.20 18.40 -9.09
C LEU A 154 -19.31 19.79 -8.50
N ASN A 155 -19.60 19.89 -7.21
CA ASN A 155 -19.53 21.17 -6.51
C ASN A 155 -18.04 21.48 -6.20
N ALA A 156 -17.79 22.66 -5.60
CA ALA A 156 -16.41 23.10 -5.38
C ALA A 156 -15.63 22.18 -4.45
N GLU A 157 -16.28 21.67 -3.40
CA GLU A 157 -15.63 20.76 -2.46
C GLU A 157 -15.30 19.41 -3.12
N GLU A 158 -16.23 18.91 -3.91
CA GLU A 158 -16.02 17.65 -4.63
C GLU A 158 -14.91 17.80 -5.67
N LEU A 159 -14.86 18.93 -6.37
CA LEU A 159 -13.80 19.18 -7.34
C LEU A 159 -12.44 19.27 -6.65
N GLU A 160 -12.37 19.95 -5.51
CA GLU A 160 -11.13 20.04 -4.73
C GLU A 160 -10.66 18.63 -4.33
N SER A 161 -11.59 17.82 -3.82
CA SER A 161 -11.26 16.46 -3.42
C SER A 161 -10.77 15.60 -4.59
N TYR A 162 -11.36 15.79 -5.77
CA TYR A 162 -10.95 15.08 -6.97
C TYR A 162 -9.53 15.48 -7.36
N ASN A 163 -9.24 16.77 -7.34
CA ASN A 163 -7.89 17.26 -7.66
C ASN A 163 -6.88 16.79 -6.62
N ASP A 164 -7.26 16.73 -5.34
CA ASP A 164 -6.39 16.21 -4.29
C ASP A 164 -6.08 14.71 -4.53
N TYR A 165 -7.07 13.96 -4.99
CA TYR A 165 -6.84 12.55 -5.33
C TYR A 165 -5.79 12.42 -6.45
N ASP A 166 -5.93 13.23 -7.50
CA ASP A 166 -4.96 13.19 -8.60
C ASP A 166 -3.57 13.62 -8.15
N ASN A 167 -3.50 14.66 -7.30
CA ASN A 167 -2.22 15.09 -6.73
C ASN A 167 -1.59 13.99 -5.87
N ALA A 168 -2.41 13.28 -5.09
CA ALA A 168 -1.91 12.19 -4.26
C ALA A 168 -1.39 11.03 -5.10
N ASN A 169 -2.07 10.72 -6.21
CA ASN A 169 -1.58 9.68 -7.13
C ASN A 169 -0.24 10.10 -7.73
N LEU A 170 -0.11 11.32 -8.13
CA LEU A 170 1.14 11.83 -8.71
C LEU A 170 2.30 11.73 -7.73
N UNK A 171 2.00 11.98 -6.60
CA UNK A 171 2.90 11.96 -5.71
C UNK A 171 3.38 10.73 -5.42
N ASN A 172 2.64 9.85 -5.30
CA ASN A 172 3.01 8.47 -5.01
C ASN A 172 3.71 7.75 -6.17
N ASP A 173 3.49 8.21 -7.37
CA ASP A 173 4.15 7.62 -8.54
C ASP A 173 5.62 8.04 -8.67
N HIS A 174 6.02 9.13 -8.04
CA HIS A 174 7.40 9.60 -8.07
C HIS A 174 8.23 8.98 -6.98
#